data_6506f7780d8e37294b243e8489784690
#
_entry.id   6506f7780d8e37294b243e8489784690
#
_cell.length_a   1.000
_cell.length_b   1.000
_cell.length_c   1.000
_cell.angle_alpha   90.00
_cell.angle_beta   90.00
_cell.angle_gamma   90.00
#
_symmetry.space_group_name_H-M   'P 1'
#
loop_
_entity.id
_entity.type
_entity.pdbx_description
1 polymer ?
#
loop_
_entity_poly.entity_id
_entity_poly.type
_entity_poly.pdbx_seq_one_letter_code
_entity_poly.pdbx_strand_id
1 'polypeptide(L)'
;FRYVIYRLKDLLELSDKEFKKVLKKKNEIKPWETLIVSDNLSWQKFSKINNHLYDLNGVKPVISISRNYPFKENFTHLIGYVSQANQDDIESTQAIKKNFVPGLKVGKVGLEKTFEEKLIGTNDIERYEVNAYGRRISQLEFQKGEKGQTLRLTIDTEVQKLANELLKDKAGSICVMDIYTGEIIAMH
;
A
#
# COMPACT_ATOMS: atom_id res chain seq x y z
N PHE A 1 -8.65 -21.71 -14.14
CA PHE A 1 -8.20 -20.32 -14.05
C PHE A 1 -9.21 -19.34 -14.66
N ARG A 2 -9.64 -19.49 -15.95
CA ARG A 2 -10.63 -18.59 -16.57
C ARG A 2 -11.91 -18.45 -15.74
N TYR A 3 -12.52 -19.56 -15.35
CA TYR A 3 -13.71 -19.57 -14.50
C TYR A 3 -13.53 -18.73 -13.23
N VAL A 4 -12.44 -18.96 -12.49
CA VAL A 4 -12.16 -18.28 -11.21
C VAL A 4 -12.04 -16.74 -11.40
N ILE A 5 -11.35 -16.27 -12.45
CA ILE A 5 -11.21 -14.83 -12.70
C ILE A 5 -12.57 -14.17 -13.05
N TYR A 6 -13.38 -14.80 -13.86
CA TYR A 6 -14.73 -14.27 -14.15
C TYR A 6 -15.63 -14.28 -12.91
N ARG A 7 -15.54 -15.36 -12.11
CA ARG A 7 -16.26 -15.42 -10.84
C ARG A 7 -15.82 -14.33 -9.85
N LEU A 8 -14.52 -14.03 -9.80
CA LEU A 8 -13.99 -12.91 -9.00
C LEU A 8 -14.46 -11.55 -9.54
N LYS A 9 -14.55 -11.36 -10.86
CA LYS A 9 -15.13 -10.15 -11.44
C LYS A 9 -16.53 -9.89 -10.89
N ASP A 10 -17.39 -10.91 -10.90
CA ASP A 10 -18.78 -10.80 -10.45
C ASP A 10 -18.86 -10.57 -8.93
N LEU A 11 -18.13 -11.35 -8.13
CA LEU A 11 -18.16 -11.24 -6.68
C LEU A 11 -17.61 -9.92 -6.16
N LEU A 12 -16.56 -9.38 -6.80
CA LEU A 12 -15.94 -8.12 -6.45
C LEU A 12 -16.57 -6.91 -7.14
N GLU A 13 -17.50 -7.15 -8.09
CA GLU A 13 -18.15 -6.10 -8.88
C GLU A 13 -17.11 -5.22 -9.60
N LEU A 14 -16.12 -5.87 -10.22
CA LEU A 14 -15.06 -5.15 -10.93
C LEU A 14 -15.59 -4.52 -12.20
N SER A 15 -15.28 -3.26 -12.41
CA SER A 15 -15.55 -2.59 -13.68
C SER A 15 -14.76 -3.24 -14.83
N ASP A 16 -15.22 -3.06 -16.06
CA ASP A 16 -14.53 -3.62 -17.24
C ASP A 16 -13.10 -3.07 -17.40
N LYS A 17 -12.85 -1.84 -16.95
CA LYS A 17 -11.50 -1.24 -16.95
C LYS A 17 -10.57 -1.93 -15.95
N GLU A 18 -11.04 -2.19 -14.74
CA GLU A 18 -10.28 -2.90 -13.70
C GLU A 18 -10.02 -4.35 -14.12
N PHE A 19 -11.04 -5.02 -14.62
CA PHE A 19 -10.92 -6.39 -15.12
C PHE A 19 -9.89 -6.52 -16.25
N LYS A 20 -9.89 -5.60 -17.23
CA LYS A 20 -8.87 -5.56 -18.29
C LYS A 20 -7.46 -5.37 -17.72
N LYS A 21 -7.29 -4.52 -16.68
CA LYS A 21 -5.99 -4.35 -16.00
C LYS A 21 -5.51 -5.66 -15.35
N VAL A 22 -6.42 -6.39 -14.69
CA VAL A 22 -6.11 -7.68 -14.06
C VAL A 22 -5.66 -8.69 -15.12
N LEU A 23 -6.37 -8.78 -16.25
CA LEU A 23 -6.03 -9.68 -17.35
C LEU A 23 -4.67 -9.31 -17.99
N LYS A 24 -4.36 -8.03 -18.12
CA LYS A 24 -3.07 -7.56 -18.62
C LYS A 24 -1.94 -7.98 -17.66
N LYS A 25 -2.07 -7.68 -16.37
CA LYS A 25 -1.10 -8.09 -15.35
C LYS A 25 -0.88 -9.60 -15.33
N LYS A 26 -1.95 -10.40 -15.47
CA LYS A 26 -1.86 -11.85 -15.54
C LYS A 26 -0.94 -12.34 -16.66
N ASN A 27 -0.92 -11.65 -17.79
CA ASN A 27 -0.08 -12.04 -18.94
C ASN A 27 1.39 -11.62 -18.77
N GLU A 28 1.65 -10.69 -17.86
CA GLU A 28 3.00 -10.15 -17.56
C GLU A 28 3.72 -10.93 -16.46
N ILE A 29 2.96 -11.60 -15.55
CA ILE A 29 3.51 -12.36 -14.43
C ILE A 29 3.78 -13.82 -14.79
N LYS A 30 4.75 -14.43 -14.11
CA LYS A 30 5.09 -15.84 -14.26
C LYS A 30 4.05 -16.75 -13.59
N PRO A 31 3.91 -18.03 -14.03
CA PRO A 31 2.88 -18.95 -13.50
C PRO A 31 2.92 -19.20 -12.00
N TRP A 32 4.06 -19.04 -11.36
CA TRP A 32 4.26 -19.25 -9.92
C TRP A 32 4.14 -17.96 -9.09
N GLU A 33 4.02 -16.81 -9.75
CA GLU A 33 3.85 -15.54 -9.07
C GLU A 33 2.40 -15.30 -8.65
N THR A 34 2.23 -14.56 -7.57
CA THR A 34 0.90 -14.22 -7.06
C THR A 34 0.32 -13.03 -7.82
N LEU A 35 -0.87 -13.21 -8.40
CA LEU A 35 -1.63 -12.13 -9.03
C LEU A 35 -2.53 -11.45 -8.00
N ILE A 36 -2.29 -10.18 -7.74
CA ILE A 36 -3.21 -9.36 -6.93
C ILE A 36 -4.35 -8.90 -7.84
N VAL A 37 -5.57 -9.39 -7.54
CA VAL A 37 -6.78 -9.08 -8.31
C VAL A 37 -7.41 -7.78 -7.86
N SER A 38 -7.47 -7.55 -6.56
CA SER A 38 -7.99 -6.33 -5.96
C SER A 38 -7.36 -6.10 -4.59
N ASP A 39 -7.19 -4.86 -4.22
CA ASP A 39 -6.71 -4.44 -2.90
C ASP A 39 -7.76 -3.55 -2.20
N ASN A 40 -7.57 -3.30 -0.89
CA ASN A 40 -8.45 -2.46 -0.07
C ASN A 40 -9.93 -2.87 -0.13
N LEU A 41 -10.20 -4.19 -0.06
CA LEU A 41 -11.57 -4.70 -0.06
C LEU A 41 -12.33 -4.21 1.18
N SER A 42 -13.58 -3.78 0.99
CA SER A 42 -14.49 -3.57 2.11
C SER A 42 -14.75 -4.90 2.83
N TRP A 43 -15.12 -4.84 4.12
CA TRP A 43 -15.47 -6.03 4.91
C TRP A 43 -16.55 -6.89 4.24
N GLN A 44 -17.53 -6.25 3.62
CA GLN A 44 -18.61 -6.92 2.89
C GLN A 44 -18.07 -7.75 1.71
N LYS A 45 -17.21 -7.15 0.87
CA LYS A 45 -16.59 -7.85 -0.27
C LYS A 45 -15.64 -8.96 0.20
N PHE A 46 -14.86 -8.71 1.24
CA PHE A 46 -14.01 -9.72 1.86
C PHE A 46 -14.81 -10.93 2.38
N SER A 47 -15.90 -10.68 3.12
CA SER A 47 -16.79 -11.74 3.63
C SER A 47 -17.45 -12.52 2.50
N LYS A 48 -17.90 -11.82 1.43
CA LYS A 48 -18.47 -12.43 0.24
C LYS A 48 -17.49 -13.38 -0.45
N ILE A 49 -16.22 -13.00 -0.57
CA ILE A 49 -15.18 -13.88 -1.12
C ILE A 49 -14.94 -15.10 -0.22
N ASN A 50 -14.82 -14.91 1.11
CA ASN A 50 -14.60 -16.00 2.04
C ASN A 50 -15.70 -17.06 1.97
N ASN A 51 -16.96 -16.65 1.82
CA ASN A 51 -18.09 -17.56 1.70
C ASN A 51 -18.08 -18.40 0.40
N HIS A 52 -17.34 -17.96 -0.62
CA HIS A 52 -17.21 -18.62 -1.91
C HIS A 52 -15.86 -19.27 -2.17
N LEU A 53 -14.96 -19.34 -1.16
CA LEU A 53 -13.62 -19.89 -1.34
C LEU A 53 -13.61 -21.35 -1.84
N TYR A 54 -14.63 -22.12 -1.53
CA TYR A 54 -14.78 -23.49 -2.01
C TYR A 54 -14.84 -23.59 -3.54
N ASP A 55 -15.40 -22.57 -4.21
CA ASP A 55 -15.50 -22.47 -5.69
C ASP A 55 -14.29 -21.78 -6.32
N LEU A 56 -13.45 -21.11 -5.52
CA LEU A 56 -12.40 -20.22 -5.96
C LEU A 56 -11.00 -20.85 -5.79
N ASN A 57 -10.76 -21.98 -6.43
CA ASN A 57 -9.50 -22.70 -6.34
C ASN A 57 -8.30 -21.80 -6.69
N GLY A 58 -7.34 -21.71 -5.77
CA GLY A 58 -6.13 -20.90 -5.93
C GLY A 58 -6.29 -19.43 -5.55
N VAL A 59 -7.46 -19.01 -5.03
CA VAL A 59 -7.67 -17.67 -4.48
C VAL A 59 -7.41 -17.70 -2.97
N LYS A 60 -6.66 -16.72 -2.51
CA LYS A 60 -6.35 -16.53 -1.08
C LYS A 60 -6.62 -15.08 -0.71
N PRO A 61 -7.64 -14.78 0.11
CA PRO A 61 -7.79 -13.46 0.71
C PRO A 61 -6.69 -13.27 1.75
N VAL A 62 -6.04 -12.10 1.69
CA VAL A 62 -4.91 -11.75 2.56
C VAL A 62 -5.24 -10.46 3.29
N ILE A 63 -5.01 -10.44 4.60
CA ILE A 63 -5.08 -9.22 5.40
C ILE A 63 -3.73 -8.52 5.28
N SER A 64 -3.76 -7.25 4.92
CA SER A 64 -2.56 -6.43 4.83
C SER A 64 -2.74 -5.10 5.54
N ILE A 65 -1.63 -4.48 5.93
CA ILE A 65 -1.62 -3.13 6.49
C ILE A 65 -1.61 -2.14 5.33
N SER A 66 -2.46 -1.12 5.40
CA SER A 66 -2.46 -0.02 4.44
C SER A 66 -2.35 1.33 5.15
N ARG A 67 -1.86 2.34 4.43
CA ARG A 67 -1.84 3.72 4.93
C ARG A 67 -3.27 4.23 5.07
N ASN A 68 -3.53 4.91 6.18
CA ASN A 68 -4.76 5.66 6.41
C ASN A 68 -4.40 7.14 6.62
N TYR A 69 -5.07 8.02 5.91
CA TYR A 69 -4.87 9.48 5.97
C TYR A 69 -6.12 10.15 6.56
N PRO A 70 -6.23 10.23 7.89
CA PRO A 70 -7.46 10.71 8.55
C PRO A 70 -7.78 12.17 8.22
N PHE A 71 -6.77 12.99 7.93
CA PHE A 71 -6.93 14.41 7.61
C PHE A 71 -7.05 14.71 6.10
N LYS A 72 -7.05 13.67 5.27
CA LYS A 72 -7.26 13.76 3.81
C LYS A 72 -6.49 14.92 3.16
N GLU A 73 -7.24 15.82 2.46
CA GLU A 73 -6.69 16.93 1.69
C GLU A 73 -5.84 17.92 2.50
N ASN A 74 -6.13 18.11 3.80
CA ASN A 74 -5.43 19.11 4.63
C ASN A 74 -3.92 18.86 4.74
N PHE A 75 -3.48 17.60 4.57
CA PHE A 75 -2.08 17.19 4.73
C PHE A 75 -1.49 16.59 3.46
N THR A 76 -2.20 16.57 2.35
CA THR A 76 -1.78 15.88 1.12
C THR A 76 -0.44 16.40 0.60
N HIS A 77 -0.24 17.71 0.58
CA HIS A 77 0.98 18.32 0.09
C HIS A 77 2.18 18.06 1.00
N LEU A 78 1.97 17.98 2.29
CA LEU A 78 3.01 17.74 3.27
C LEU A 78 3.36 16.24 3.38
N ILE A 79 2.36 15.41 3.67
CA ILE A 79 2.56 13.97 3.89
C ILE A 79 2.83 13.26 2.57
N GLY A 80 2.14 13.63 1.51
CA GLY A 80 2.18 12.93 0.24
C GLY A 80 1.28 11.70 0.20
N TYR A 81 1.62 10.75 -0.65
CA TYR A 81 0.86 9.52 -0.82
C TYR A 81 1.74 8.34 -1.15
N VAL A 82 1.20 7.15 -0.96
CA VAL A 82 1.84 5.88 -1.35
C VAL A 82 1.18 5.29 -2.59
N SER A 83 1.97 4.68 -3.46
CA SER A 83 1.45 3.86 -4.57
C SER A 83 2.34 2.64 -4.79
N GLN A 84 1.93 1.73 -5.68
CA GLN A 84 2.71 0.54 -5.99
C GLN A 84 4.12 0.92 -6.44
N ALA A 85 5.13 0.20 -5.90
CA ALA A 85 6.52 0.37 -6.28
C ALA A 85 6.70 0.04 -7.78
N ASN A 86 7.39 0.91 -8.49
CA ASN A 86 7.89 0.65 -9.85
C ASN A 86 9.35 0.17 -9.79
N GLN A 87 9.95 -0.12 -10.94
CA GLN A 87 11.33 -0.59 -11.00
C GLN A 87 12.33 0.42 -10.41
N ASP A 88 12.13 1.70 -10.72
CA ASP A 88 13.01 2.78 -10.23
C ASP A 88 12.94 2.93 -8.70
N ASP A 89 11.74 2.77 -8.12
CA ASP A 89 11.59 2.78 -6.66
C ASP A 89 12.33 1.63 -6.00
N ILE A 90 12.26 0.42 -6.58
CA ILE A 90 12.93 -0.77 -6.04
C ILE A 90 14.45 -0.58 -6.06
N GLU A 91 14.99 0.08 -7.08
CA GLU A 91 16.42 0.33 -7.22
C GLU A 91 16.90 1.53 -6.39
N SER A 92 15.99 2.45 -6.04
CA SER A 92 16.32 3.70 -5.35
C SER A 92 16.88 3.52 -3.94
N THR A 93 16.41 2.50 -3.21
CA THR A 93 16.69 2.34 -1.78
C THR A 93 16.89 0.87 -1.41
N GLN A 94 17.95 0.56 -0.65
CA GLN A 94 18.19 -0.81 -0.18
C GLN A 94 17.07 -1.34 0.72
N ALA A 95 16.44 -0.49 1.52
CA ALA A 95 15.33 -0.86 2.38
C ALA A 95 14.12 -1.35 1.57
N ILE A 96 13.78 -0.67 0.48
CA ILE A 96 12.70 -1.08 -0.43
C ILE A 96 13.07 -2.40 -1.12
N LYS A 97 14.29 -2.51 -1.63
CA LYS A 97 14.78 -3.72 -2.31
C LYS A 97 14.74 -4.96 -1.39
N LYS A 98 15.17 -4.80 -0.14
CA LYS A 98 15.17 -5.87 0.87
C LYS A 98 13.76 -6.32 1.26
N ASN A 99 12.83 -5.38 1.34
CA ASN A 99 11.44 -5.61 1.75
C ASN A 99 10.48 -5.80 0.58
N PHE A 100 11.01 -5.91 -0.64
CA PHE A 100 10.16 -6.00 -1.82
C PHE A 100 9.32 -7.28 -1.83
N VAL A 101 8.01 -7.07 -1.92
CA VAL A 101 7.01 -8.11 -2.20
C VAL A 101 6.08 -7.60 -3.30
N PRO A 102 5.50 -8.48 -4.13
CA PRO A 102 4.53 -8.07 -5.12
C PRO A 102 3.40 -7.25 -4.51
N GLY A 103 3.17 -6.04 -5.05
CA GLY A 103 2.16 -5.12 -4.52
C GLY A 103 2.63 -4.22 -3.39
N LEU A 104 3.92 -4.22 -3.05
CA LEU A 104 4.50 -3.27 -2.10
C LEU A 104 4.13 -1.84 -2.51
N LYS A 105 3.64 -1.06 -1.54
CA LYS A 105 3.36 0.37 -1.71
C LYS A 105 4.48 1.16 -1.07
N VAL A 106 4.95 2.18 -1.78
CA VAL A 106 6.05 3.07 -1.37
C VAL A 106 5.61 4.53 -1.49
N GLY A 107 6.22 5.40 -0.70
CA GLY A 107 5.98 6.84 -0.75
C GLY A 107 6.46 7.44 -2.08
N LYS A 108 5.61 8.21 -2.73
CA LYS A 108 5.93 8.84 -4.03
C LYS A 108 6.36 10.29 -3.90
N VAL A 109 5.81 10.99 -2.96
CA VAL A 109 6.09 12.42 -2.69
C VAL A 109 6.00 12.70 -1.20
N GLY A 110 6.45 13.90 -0.79
CA GLY A 110 6.34 14.43 0.56
C GLY A 110 7.10 13.62 1.61
N LEU A 111 6.63 13.66 2.83
CA LEU A 111 7.24 12.96 3.96
C LEU A 111 7.24 11.44 3.80
N GLU A 112 6.21 10.87 3.16
CA GLU A 112 6.15 9.44 2.85
C GLU A 112 7.37 9.00 2.03
N LYS A 113 7.78 9.79 1.02
CA LYS A 113 8.96 9.49 0.21
C LYS A 113 10.26 9.77 0.97
N THR A 114 10.36 10.92 1.63
CA THR A 114 11.59 11.36 2.30
C THR A 114 11.99 10.44 3.46
N PHE A 115 10.99 9.93 4.18
CA PHE A 115 11.19 9.07 5.35
C PHE A 115 10.80 7.61 5.10
N GLU A 116 10.71 7.18 3.84
CA GLU A 116 10.32 5.81 3.46
C GLU A 116 11.13 4.75 4.22
N GLU A 117 12.45 4.88 4.31
CA GLU A 117 13.32 3.93 5.01
C GLU A 117 12.93 3.72 6.49
N LYS A 118 12.46 4.79 7.14
CA LYS A 118 12.02 4.73 8.54
C LYS A 118 10.61 4.20 8.69
N LEU A 119 9.75 4.49 7.70
CA LEU A 119 8.32 4.19 7.73
C LEU A 119 7.99 2.78 7.24
N ILE A 120 8.82 2.19 6.36
CA ILE A 120 8.50 0.93 5.70
C ILE A 120 8.53 -0.28 6.66
N GLY A 121 9.37 -0.26 7.71
CA GLY A 121 9.57 -1.42 8.59
C GLY A 121 10.19 -2.62 7.87
N THR A 122 9.93 -3.81 8.37
CA THR A 122 10.34 -5.08 7.75
C THR A 122 9.15 -6.03 7.64
N ASN A 123 9.14 -6.85 6.57
CA ASN A 123 8.08 -7.83 6.36
C ASN A 123 8.31 -9.10 7.20
N ASP A 124 7.22 -9.81 7.50
CA ASP A 124 7.30 -11.19 7.96
C ASP A 124 7.93 -12.06 6.87
N ILE A 125 8.87 -12.92 7.24
CA ILE A 125 9.52 -13.88 6.32
C ILE A 125 9.17 -15.29 6.78
N GLU A 126 8.51 -16.03 5.90
CA GLU A 126 8.22 -17.45 6.11
C GLU A 126 8.98 -18.27 5.07
N ARG A 127 9.78 -19.23 5.53
CA ARG A 127 10.47 -20.19 4.67
C ARG A 127 9.80 -21.55 4.77
N TYR A 128 9.49 -22.12 3.62
CA TYR A 128 8.88 -23.44 3.51
C TYR A 128 9.74 -24.36 2.68
N GLU A 129 9.82 -25.62 3.11
CA GLU A 129 10.25 -26.70 2.27
C GLU A 129 9.14 -27.04 1.25
N VAL A 130 9.50 -27.20 -0.01
CA VAL A 130 8.56 -27.54 -1.08
C VAL A 130 9.02 -28.81 -1.79
N ASN A 131 8.08 -29.64 -2.24
CA ASN A 131 8.39 -30.79 -3.09
C ASN A 131 8.66 -30.37 -4.54
N ALA A 132 9.01 -31.33 -5.40
CA ALA A 132 9.28 -31.11 -6.82
C ALA A 132 8.09 -30.48 -7.59
N TYR A 133 6.88 -30.55 -7.05
CA TYR A 133 5.65 -29.93 -7.61
C TYR A 133 5.32 -28.58 -7.02
N GLY A 134 6.21 -27.99 -6.18
CA GLY A 134 5.97 -26.69 -5.54
C GLY A 134 4.96 -26.71 -4.37
N ARG A 135 4.57 -27.89 -3.88
CA ARG A 135 3.68 -28.00 -2.71
C ARG A 135 4.48 -27.86 -1.44
N ARG A 136 4.00 -27.04 -0.50
CA ARG A 136 4.60 -26.87 0.82
C ARG A 136 4.51 -28.18 1.62
N ILE A 137 5.65 -28.63 2.16
CA ILE A 137 5.78 -29.84 3.00
C ILE A 137 5.85 -29.43 4.46
N SER A 138 6.80 -28.58 4.81
CA SER A 138 7.04 -28.13 6.18
C SER A 138 7.44 -26.67 6.24
N GLN A 139 7.16 -26.01 7.34
CA GLN A 139 7.66 -24.68 7.63
C GLN A 139 9.03 -24.80 8.28
N LEU A 140 10.05 -24.21 7.64
CA LEU A 140 11.42 -24.25 8.11
C LEU A 140 11.73 -23.14 9.10
N GLU A 141 11.26 -21.91 8.77
CA GLU A 141 11.61 -20.73 9.54
C GLU A 141 10.48 -19.69 9.45
N PHE A 142 10.24 -19.02 10.56
CA PHE A 142 9.38 -17.82 10.63
C PHE A 142 10.17 -16.70 11.30
N GLN A 143 10.38 -15.61 10.58
CA GLN A 143 10.94 -14.38 11.11
C GLN A 143 9.87 -13.30 11.09
N LYS A 144 9.49 -12.84 12.29
CA LYS A 144 8.51 -11.77 12.42
C LYS A 144 9.12 -10.43 11.96
N GLY A 145 8.38 -9.71 11.15
CA GLY A 145 8.73 -8.36 10.75
C GLY A 145 8.51 -7.33 11.85
N GLU A 146 9.14 -6.19 11.69
CA GLU A 146 9.03 -5.06 12.60
C GLU A 146 8.26 -3.93 11.94
N LYS A 147 7.43 -3.24 12.74
CA LYS A 147 6.71 -2.04 12.27
C LYS A 147 7.71 -0.92 11.99
N GLY A 148 7.41 -0.08 11.01
CA GLY A 148 8.14 1.16 10.77
C GLY A 148 8.11 2.09 11.99
N GLN A 149 9.05 3.01 12.01
CA GLN A 149 9.19 3.98 13.09
C GLN A 149 8.05 5.02 13.06
N THR A 150 7.69 5.53 14.22
CA THR A 150 6.75 6.64 14.34
C THR A 150 7.49 7.95 14.05
N LEU A 151 6.96 8.73 13.12
CA LEU A 151 7.44 10.08 12.82
C LEU A 151 6.56 11.11 13.52
N ARG A 152 7.14 11.89 14.42
CA ARG A 152 6.46 13.00 15.08
C ARG A 152 6.80 14.30 14.35
N LEU A 153 5.77 15.06 13.98
CA LEU A 153 5.90 16.34 13.29
C LEU A 153 5.61 17.48 14.26
N THR A 154 6.11 18.66 13.94
CA THR A 154 5.87 19.91 14.64
C THR A 154 4.59 20.61 14.18
N ILE A 155 3.91 20.04 13.18
CA ILE A 155 2.71 20.62 12.55
C ILE A 155 1.54 20.65 13.54
N ASP A 156 0.97 21.84 13.72
CA ASP A 156 -0.30 22.02 14.42
C ASP A 156 -1.46 21.75 13.46
N THR A 157 -2.35 20.82 13.85
CA THR A 157 -3.45 20.39 12.99
C THR A 157 -4.50 21.46 12.75
N GLU A 158 -4.73 22.33 13.71
CA GLU A 158 -5.75 23.39 13.59
C GLU A 158 -5.24 24.51 12.71
N VAL A 159 -3.96 24.92 12.87
CA VAL A 159 -3.33 25.93 12.00
C VAL A 159 -3.23 25.41 10.55
N GLN A 160 -2.92 24.11 10.38
CA GLN A 160 -2.87 23.49 9.05
C GLN A 160 -4.24 23.47 8.37
N LYS A 161 -5.32 23.15 9.10
CA LYS A 161 -6.69 23.21 8.57
C LYS A 161 -7.06 24.63 8.17
N LEU A 162 -6.77 25.62 9.03
CA LEU A 162 -7.04 27.02 8.74
C LEU A 162 -6.28 27.47 7.46
N ALA A 163 -5.02 27.09 7.31
CA ALA A 163 -4.24 27.38 6.12
C ALA A 163 -4.91 26.83 4.84
N ASN A 164 -5.41 25.59 4.90
CA ASN A 164 -6.14 24.98 3.78
C ASN A 164 -7.45 25.74 3.48
N GLU A 165 -8.22 26.11 4.48
CA GLU A 165 -9.46 26.88 4.32
C GLU A 165 -9.22 28.27 3.70
N LEU A 166 -8.17 28.97 4.11
CA LEU A 166 -7.83 30.28 3.59
C LEU A 166 -7.39 30.25 2.13
N LEU A 167 -6.77 29.16 1.69
CA LEU A 167 -6.33 28.96 0.29
C LEU A 167 -7.38 28.26 -0.57
N LYS A 168 -8.52 27.88 -0.01
CA LYS A 168 -9.58 27.25 -0.78
C LYS A 168 -9.92 28.12 -2.01
N ASP A 169 -9.92 27.49 -3.20
CA ASP A 169 -10.18 28.13 -4.48
C ASP A 169 -9.19 29.24 -4.88
N LYS A 170 -8.03 29.29 -4.22
CA LYS A 170 -6.97 30.28 -4.53
C LYS A 170 -5.66 29.55 -4.86
N ALA A 171 -4.87 30.14 -5.75
CA ALA A 171 -3.51 29.71 -6.00
C ALA A 171 -2.55 30.44 -5.05
N GLY A 172 -1.78 29.67 -4.27
CA GLY A 172 -0.85 30.23 -3.30
C GLY A 172 -0.25 29.17 -2.40
N SER A 173 0.60 29.59 -1.48
CA SER A 173 1.15 28.73 -0.43
C SER A 173 1.20 29.49 0.88
N ILE A 174 1.06 28.79 1.99
CA ILE A 174 1.20 29.32 3.36
C ILE A 174 2.25 28.48 4.08
N CYS A 175 3.24 29.15 4.68
CA CYS A 175 4.20 28.54 5.57
C CYS A 175 4.22 29.33 6.89
N VAL A 176 3.94 28.63 7.99
CA VAL A 176 3.98 29.21 9.35
C VAL A 176 5.12 28.56 10.09
N MET A 177 6.04 29.36 10.60
CA MET A 177 7.25 28.90 11.30
C MET A 177 7.38 29.66 12.62
N ASP A 178 7.79 28.92 13.66
CA ASP A 178 8.18 29.53 14.93
C ASP A 178 9.54 30.22 14.75
N ILE A 179 9.60 31.50 15.06
CA ILE A 179 10.81 32.34 14.87
C ILE A 179 11.92 32.04 15.88
N TYR A 180 11.59 31.42 17.01
CA TYR A 180 12.55 31.11 18.05
C TYR A 180 13.16 29.71 17.87
N THR A 181 12.34 28.73 17.49
CA THR A 181 12.77 27.33 17.33
C THR A 181 13.10 26.96 15.91
N GLY A 182 12.56 27.69 14.92
CA GLY A 182 12.65 27.35 13.51
C GLY A 182 11.73 26.20 13.09
N GLU A 183 10.85 25.74 13.99
CA GLU A 183 9.92 24.65 13.72
C GLU A 183 8.80 25.11 12.77
N ILE A 184 8.46 24.26 11.81
CA ILE A 184 7.33 24.51 10.90
C ILE A 184 6.04 24.07 11.61
N ILE A 185 5.14 25.02 11.81
CA ILE A 185 3.85 24.83 12.47
C ILE A 185 2.75 24.50 11.46
N ALA A 186 2.81 25.06 10.26
CA ALA A 186 1.91 24.71 9.17
C ALA A 186 2.61 24.94 7.82
N MET A 187 2.28 24.13 6.82
CA MET A 187 2.77 24.26 5.46
C MET A 187 1.72 23.73 4.47
N HIS A 188 1.18 24.65 3.63
CA HIS A 188 0.14 24.34 2.64
C HIS A 188 0.45 24.97 1.29
#